data_7d21b17e3938ec8f499d94b29195bab4
#
_entry.id   7d21b17e3938ec8f499d94b29195bab4
#
_cell.length_a   1.000
_cell.length_b   1.000
_cell.length_c   1.000
_cell.angle_alpha   90.00
_cell.angle_beta   90.00
_cell.angle_gamma   90.00
#
_symmetry.space_group_name_H-M   'P 1'
#
loop_
_entity.id
_entity.type
_entity.pdbx_description
1 polymer ?
#
loop_
_entity_poly.entity_id
_entity_poly.type
_entity_poly.pdbx_seq_one_letter_code
_entity_poly.pdbx_strand_id
1 'polypeptide(L)'
;EATVLSIDYNGAKVLSWGAADGTLLRQETPFGWTLEQCDMEEAFAAFASSEQSAELLSEMAVPSAPPIRRPRQARSLLLKLTGVDFGPDELASHRQQVREHNGNELLLHVKADPEFPTRSDATLPDDVRPFLAPTLHVQAGHAEIKTRAGQLTEGLDHPAAKAKAIFHWVYEEVNKEMTVSLPSALDVLKTMRGDCNEHTVLFVALAR
;
A
#
# COMPACT_ATOMS: atom_id res chain seq x y z
N GLU A 1 -37.07 -10.54 3.16
CA GLU A 1 -36.89 -9.29 3.93
C GLU A 1 -35.39 -9.16 4.27
N ALA A 2 -34.78 -8.04 3.94
CA ALA A 2 -33.35 -7.83 4.21
C ALA A 2 -33.18 -6.77 5.30
N THR A 3 -32.23 -6.97 6.21
CA THR A 3 -31.80 -5.98 7.18
C THR A 3 -30.70 -5.13 6.58
N VAL A 4 -30.83 -3.80 6.69
CA VAL A 4 -29.79 -2.87 6.20
C VAL A 4 -28.93 -2.42 7.37
N LEU A 5 -27.63 -2.65 7.24
CA LEU A 5 -26.59 -2.18 8.17
C LEU A 5 -25.80 -1.05 7.51
N SER A 6 -25.57 0.02 8.26
CA SER A 6 -24.72 1.13 7.82
C SER A 6 -23.52 1.23 8.75
N ILE A 7 -22.33 1.13 8.21
CA ILE A 7 -21.07 1.31 8.92
C ILE A 7 -20.44 2.59 8.38
N ASP A 8 -20.14 3.53 9.27
CA ASP A 8 -19.39 4.74 8.94
C ASP A 8 -18.03 4.68 9.63
N TYR A 9 -16.98 4.76 8.84
CA TYR A 9 -15.60 4.80 9.34
C TYR A 9 -14.90 6.03 8.76
N ASN A 10 -14.73 7.07 9.56
CA ASN A 10 -14.10 8.32 9.17
C ASN A 10 -14.70 8.95 7.90
N GLY A 11 -16.02 8.93 7.77
CA GLY A 11 -16.73 9.45 6.59
C GLY A 11 -16.83 8.46 5.41
N ALA A 12 -16.15 7.34 5.47
CA ALA A 12 -16.30 6.26 4.50
C ALA A 12 -17.50 5.37 4.91
N LYS A 13 -18.57 5.44 4.13
CA LYS A 13 -19.82 4.76 4.44
C LYS A 13 -19.98 3.48 3.65
N VAL A 14 -20.20 2.37 4.37
CA VAL A 14 -20.53 1.06 3.78
C VAL A 14 -21.99 0.74 4.13
N LEU A 15 -22.79 0.39 3.13
CA LEU A 15 -24.14 -0.12 3.31
C LEU A 15 -24.15 -1.62 2.98
N SER A 16 -24.72 -2.42 3.86
CA SER A 16 -24.81 -3.87 3.71
C SER A 16 -26.24 -4.35 3.91
N TRP A 17 -26.71 -5.20 3.03
CA TRP A 17 -28.01 -5.87 3.10
C TRP A 17 -27.81 -7.33 3.47
N GLY A 18 -28.30 -7.72 4.62
CA GLY A 18 -28.21 -9.09 5.11
C GLY A 18 -29.56 -9.79 5.17
N ALA A 19 -29.58 -11.07 4.85
CA ALA A 19 -30.72 -11.94 5.09
C ALA A 19 -30.85 -12.28 6.59
N ALA A 20 -31.98 -12.86 6.99
CA ALA A 20 -32.25 -13.22 8.39
C ALA A 20 -31.26 -14.28 8.94
N ASP A 21 -30.66 -15.07 8.08
CA ASP A 21 -29.66 -16.10 8.44
C ASP A 21 -28.23 -15.55 8.50
N GLY A 22 -28.04 -14.23 8.28
CA GLY A 22 -26.74 -13.58 8.27
C GLY A 22 -26.06 -13.58 6.91
N THR A 23 -26.66 -14.13 5.86
CA THR A 23 -26.10 -14.09 4.50
C THR A 23 -26.06 -12.66 3.99
N LEU A 24 -24.90 -12.23 3.49
CA LEU A 24 -24.74 -10.94 2.84
C LEU A 24 -25.33 -11.01 1.42
N LEU A 25 -26.36 -10.21 1.15
CA LEU A 25 -27.03 -10.18 -0.15
C LEU A 25 -26.46 -9.11 -1.08
N ARG A 26 -26.14 -7.95 -0.51
CA ARG A 26 -25.62 -6.79 -1.24
C ARG A 26 -24.76 -5.93 -0.33
N GLN A 27 -23.74 -5.31 -0.89
CA GLN A 27 -22.94 -4.32 -0.19
C GLN A 27 -22.56 -3.18 -1.13
N GLU A 28 -22.75 -1.96 -0.69
CA GLU A 28 -22.27 -0.75 -1.36
C GLU A 28 -21.08 -0.19 -0.61
N THR A 29 -20.01 0.09 -1.34
CA THR A 29 -18.75 0.59 -0.77
C THR A 29 -18.61 2.10 -0.99
N PRO A 30 -17.78 2.79 -0.19
CA PRO A 30 -17.48 4.21 -0.38
C PRO A 30 -16.84 4.54 -1.74
N PHE A 31 -16.32 3.52 -2.42
CA PHE A 31 -15.66 3.64 -3.72
C PHE A 31 -16.63 3.51 -4.91
N GLY A 32 -17.94 3.46 -4.63
CA GLY A 32 -18.98 3.33 -5.67
C GLY A 32 -19.17 1.90 -6.19
N TRP A 33 -18.55 0.91 -5.54
CA TRP A 33 -18.77 -0.48 -5.94
C TRP A 33 -19.95 -1.09 -5.21
N THR A 34 -20.64 -1.91 -5.95
CA THR A 34 -21.70 -2.76 -5.42
C THR A 34 -21.25 -4.22 -5.56
N LEU A 35 -21.24 -4.95 -4.45
CA LEU A 35 -21.11 -6.39 -4.42
C LEU A 35 -22.50 -6.98 -4.24
N GLU A 36 -22.86 -7.97 -5.04
CA GLU A 36 -24.12 -8.67 -4.94
C GLU A 36 -23.87 -10.17 -4.87
N GLN A 37 -24.64 -10.85 -4.04
CA GLN A 37 -24.62 -12.31 -4.02
C GLN A 37 -25.21 -12.81 -5.32
N CYS A 38 -24.48 -13.69 -5.99
CA CYS A 38 -24.93 -14.38 -7.20
C CYS A 38 -24.46 -15.84 -7.16
N ASP A 39 -24.96 -16.67 -8.06
CA ASP A 39 -24.39 -17.99 -8.24
C ASP A 39 -23.10 -17.94 -9.08
N MET A 40 -22.41 -19.08 -9.13
CA MET A 40 -21.11 -19.17 -9.82
C MET A 40 -21.26 -18.99 -11.35
N GLU A 41 -22.35 -19.45 -11.93
CA GLU A 41 -22.60 -19.33 -13.38
C GLU A 41 -22.86 -17.87 -13.77
N GLU A 42 -23.64 -17.16 -12.96
CA GLU A 42 -23.92 -15.73 -13.11
C GLU A 42 -22.65 -14.89 -12.94
N ALA A 43 -21.81 -15.20 -11.94
CA ALA A 43 -20.53 -14.53 -11.74
C ALA A 43 -19.58 -14.71 -12.94
N PHE A 44 -19.46 -15.92 -13.48
CA PHE A 44 -18.63 -16.17 -14.65
C PHE A 44 -19.21 -15.55 -15.93
N ALA A 45 -20.51 -15.53 -16.09
CA ALA A 45 -21.15 -14.88 -17.23
C ALA A 45 -20.93 -13.36 -17.22
N ALA A 46 -21.05 -12.73 -16.04
CA ALA A 46 -20.77 -11.32 -15.86
C ALA A 46 -19.29 -10.99 -16.16
N PHE A 47 -18.36 -11.83 -15.70
CA PHE A 47 -16.94 -11.67 -15.99
C PHE A 47 -16.62 -11.83 -17.49
N ALA A 48 -17.22 -12.82 -18.16
CA ALA A 48 -17.01 -13.06 -19.58
C ALA A 48 -17.61 -11.98 -20.49
N SER A 49 -18.69 -11.32 -20.02
CA SER A 49 -19.37 -10.23 -20.77
C SER A 49 -18.75 -8.86 -20.55
N SER A 50 -17.89 -8.70 -19.55
CA SER A 50 -17.19 -7.46 -19.30
C SER A 50 -16.05 -7.28 -20.32
N GLU A 51 -16.29 -6.52 -21.39
CA GLU A 51 -15.25 -6.07 -22.33
C GLU A 51 -14.22 -5.12 -21.66
N GLN A 52 -14.48 -4.69 -20.45
CA GLN A 52 -13.60 -3.86 -19.67
C GLN A 52 -13.33 -4.58 -18.35
N SER A 53 -12.14 -5.12 -18.22
CA SER A 53 -11.59 -5.29 -16.90
C SER A 53 -11.53 -3.87 -16.29
N ALA A 54 -12.48 -3.56 -15.41
CA ALA A 54 -12.48 -2.31 -14.68
C ALA A 54 -11.19 -2.29 -13.86
N GLU A 55 -10.17 -1.62 -14.38
CA GLU A 55 -8.98 -1.36 -13.58
C GLU A 55 -9.39 -0.39 -12.49
N LEU A 56 -9.55 -0.95 -11.31
CA LEU A 56 -9.90 -0.29 -10.07
C LEU A 56 -9.18 1.05 -9.88
N LEU A 57 -7.88 1.05 -10.21
CA LEU A 57 -7.04 2.23 -10.13
C LEU A 57 -7.43 3.31 -11.13
N SER A 58 -7.97 2.92 -12.29
CA SER A 58 -8.42 3.88 -13.30
C SER A 58 -9.72 4.57 -12.92
N GLU A 59 -10.63 3.87 -12.26
CA GLU A 59 -11.88 4.46 -11.77
C GLU A 59 -11.69 5.38 -10.57
N MET A 60 -10.71 5.07 -9.72
CA MET A 60 -10.35 5.91 -8.57
C MET A 60 -9.38 7.05 -8.93
N ALA A 61 -8.83 7.04 -10.13
CA ALA A 61 -7.84 8.03 -10.52
C ALA A 61 -8.48 9.39 -10.79
N VAL A 62 -7.92 10.43 -10.18
CA VAL A 62 -8.26 11.81 -10.54
C VAL A 62 -7.54 12.17 -11.84
N PRO A 63 -8.26 12.42 -12.94
CA PRO A 63 -7.62 12.72 -14.21
C PRO A 63 -6.87 14.07 -14.14
N SER A 64 -5.65 14.08 -14.63
CA SER A 64 -4.89 15.33 -14.77
C SER A 64 -5.23 16.05 -16.07
N ALA A 65 -5.38 17.37 -16.01
CA ALA A 65 -5.57 18.23 -17.19
C ALA A 65 -4.50 19.35 -17.21
N PRO A 66 -3.57 19.36 -18.16
CA PRO A 66 -3.38 18.41 -19.24
C PRO A 66 -2.79 17.06 -18.76
N PRO A 67 -2.89 15.99 -19.56
CA PRO A 67 -2.28 14.72 -19.22
C PRO A 67 -0.77 14.82 -19.02
N ILE A 68 -0.26 14.14 -17.99
CA ILE A 68 1.17 14.14 -17.66
C ILE A 68 1.93 13.34 -18.73
N ARG A 69 2.77 14.03 -19.49
CA ARG A 69 3.62 13.38 -20.50
C ARG A 69 4.74 12.61 -19.81
N ARG A 70 4.91 11.34 -20.16
CA ARG A 70 5.96 10.45 -19.64
C ARG A 70 6.02 10.43 -18.10
N PRO A 71 4.93 10.04 -17.40
CA PRO A 71 4.84 10.16 -15.94
C PRO A 71 5.97 9.42 -15.21
N ARG A 72 6.45 8.29 -15.74
CA ARG A 72 7.57 7.53 -15.16
C ARG A 72 8.93 8.25 -15.25
N GLN A 73 9.06 9.25 -16.11
CA GLN A 73 10.29 10.03 -16.26
C GLN A 73 10.21 11.40 -15.59
N ALA A 74 9.03 11.78 -15.10
CA ALA A 74 8.83 13.05 -14.42
C ALA A 74 9.62 13.07 -13.10
N ARG A 75 10.52 14.03 -12.96
CA ARG A 75 11.31 14.25 -11.73
C ARG A 75 10.71 15.35 -10.86
N SER A 76 9.84 16.16 -11.42
CA SER A 76 9.15 17.25 -10.73
C SER A 76 7.81 17.53 -11.40
N LEU A 77 6.79 17.75 -10.58
CA LEU A 77 5.46 18.14 -11.01
C LEU A 77 5.00 19.34 -10.21
N LEU A 78 4.33 20.25 -10.89
CA LEU A 78 3.59 21.34 -10.27
C LEU A 78 2.11 21.09 -10.53
N LEU A 79 1.36 20.75 -9.48
CA LEU A 79 -0.04 20.37 -9.56
C LEU A 79 -0.91 21.46 -8.95
N LYS A 80 -1.90 21.91 -9.70
CA LYS A 80 -3.00 22.71 -9.15
C LYS A 80 -4.11 21.74 -8.73
N LEU A 81 -4.38 21.67 -7.45
CA LEU A 81 -5.48 20.90 -6.87
C LEU A 81 -6.65 21.85 -6.62
N THR A 82 -7.86 21.41 -6.96
CA THR A 82 -9.09 22.18 -6.75
C THR A 82 -10.13 21.30 -6.04
N GLY A 83 -10.96 21.91 -5.21
CA GLY A 83 -11.99 21.19 -4.48
C GLY A 83 -11.42 20.34 -3.32
N VAL A 84 -10.23 20.67 -2.84
CA VAL A 84 -9.59 19.98 -1.69
C VAL A 84 -9.85 20.77 -0.41
N ASP A 85 -10.10 20.02 0.66
CA ASP A 85 -10.30 20.55 2.02
C ASP A 85 -9.14 20.07 2.92
N PHE A 86 -7.91 20.35 2.47
CA PHE A 86 -6.68 20.02 3.21
C PHE A 86 -5.93 21.30 3.56
N GLY A 87 -5.41 21.34 4.79
CA GLY A 87 -4.45 22.37 5.18
C GLY A 87 -3.09 22.16 4.49
N PRO A 88 -2.30 23.23 4.30
CA PRO A 88 -0.99 23.14 3.67
C PRO A 88 -0.04 22.20 4.41
N ASP A 89 -0.15 22.09 5.73
CA ASP A 89 0.71 21.25 6.55
C ASP A 89 0.39 19.76 6.39
N GLU A 90 -0.85 19.40 6.06
CA GLU A 90 -1.27 18.00 5.86
C GLU A 90 -0.64 17.36 4.62
N LEU A 91 -0.30 18.18 3.61
CA LEU A 91 0.31 17.73 2.37
C LEU A 91 1.83 17.97 2.34
N ALA A 92 2.38 18.66 3.33
CA ALA A 92 3.80 18.97 3.37
C ALA A 92 4.64 17.72 3.72
N SER A 93 5.66 17.44 2.92
CA SER A 93 6.63 16.37 3.18
C SER A 93 7.98 16.70 2.53
N HIS A 94 8.97 15.82 2.70
CA HIS A 94 10.26 15.96 2.02
C HIS A 94 10.14 15.97 0.48
N ARG A 95 9.06 15.39 -0.06
CA ARG A 95 8.77 15.30 -1.50
C ARG A 95 7.75 16.32 -1.98
N GLN A 96 6.96 16.89 -1.07
CA GLN A 96 5.80 17.72 -1.38
C GLN A 96 5.90 19.05 -0.67
N GLN A 97 5.73 20.13 -1.42
CA GLN A 97 5.73 21.49 -0.89
C GLN A 97 4.52 22.25 -1.42
N VAL A 98 3.69 22.73 -0.54
CA VAL A 98 2.63 23.67 -0.89
C VAL A 98 3.26 25.01 -1.22
N ARG A 99 3.04 25.52 -2.43
CA ARG A 99 3.56 26.79 -2.91
C ARG A 99 2.57 27.92 -2.69
N GLU A 100 1.30 27.63 -2.94
CA GLU A 100 0.20 28.58 -2.80
C GLU A 100 -1.03 27.86 -2.27
N HIS A 101 -1.81 28.54 -1.44
CA HIS A 101 -3.07 28.03 -0.92
C HIS A 101 -4.09 29.18 -0.91
N ASN A 102 -5.16 29.06 -1.69
CA ASN A 102 -6.21 30.04 -1.83
C ASN A 102 -7.58 29.37 -1.71
N GLY A 103 -8.14 29.36 -0.51
CA GLY A 103 -9.42 28.68 -0.24
C GLY A 103 -9.35 27.19 -0.51
N ASN A 104 -10.14 26.69 -1.48
CA ASN A 104 -10.15 25.29 -1.90
C ASN A 104 -9.25 24.99 -3.11
N GLU A 105 -8.34 25.90 -3.44
CA GLU A 105 -7.31 25.71 -4.46
C GLU A 105 -5.93 25.67 -3.81
N LEU A 106 -5.09 24.74 -4.27
CA LEU A 106 -3.77 24.52 -3.73
C LEU A 106 -2.78 24.26 -4.87
N LEU A 107 -1.63 24.93 -4.84
CA LEU A 107 -0.53 24.66 -5.75
C LEU A 107 0.53 23.80 -5.06
N LEU A 108 0.63 22.55 -5.48
CA LEU A 108 1.52 21.56 -4.90
C LEU A 108 2.71 21.27 -5.80
N HIS A 109 3.90 21.44 -5.28
CA HIS A 109 5.13 21.04 -5.94
C HIS A 109 5.57 19.67 -5.43
N VAL A 110 5.60 18.68 -6.29
CA VAL A 110 6.03 17.31 -6.00
C VAL A 110 7.36 17.03 -6.68
N LYS A 111 8.31 16.46 -5.96
CA LYS A 111 9.62 16.06 -6.49
C LYS A 111 9.83 14.57 -6.33
N ALA A 112 10.47 13.94 -7.31
CA ALA A 112 10.95 12.58 -7.15
C ALA A 112 12.10 12.55 -6.14
N ASP A 113 12.18 11.47 -5.37
CA ASP A 113 13.37 11.22 -4.54
C ASP A 113 14.61 11.04 -5.43
N PRO A 114 15.79 11.45 -4.95
CA PRO A 114 17.02 11.00 -5.55
C PRO A 114 17.08 9.46 -5.49
N GLU A 115 17.73 8.84 -6.46
CA GLU A 115 17.78 7.35 -6.57
C GLU A 115 18.26 6.65 -5.31
N PHE A 116 19.08 7.33 -4.48
CA PHE A 116 19.45 6.88 -3.15
C PHE A 116 19.66 8.08 -2.22
N PRO A 117 19.17 8.03 -0.97
CA PRO A 117 19.57 8.99 0.03
C PRO A 117 21.08 8.88 0.23
N THR A 118 21.79 9.97 -0.01
CA THR A 118 23.26 10.05 0.14
C THR A 118 23.72 10.07 1.60
N ARG A 119 22.80 10.10 2.58
CA ARG A 119 23.12 10.17 4.00
C ARG A 119 23.09 8.77 4.62
N SER A 120 24.29 8.23 4.85
CA SER A 120 24.49 7.01 5.65
C SER A 120 24.67 7.29 7.16
N ASP A 121 24.82 8.56 7.53
CA ASP A 121 25.17 9.03 8.87
C ASP A 121 24.00 9.64 9.67
N ALA A 122 22.80 9.55 9.15
CA ALA A 122 21.61 10.03 9.83
C ALA A 122 21.38 9.21 11.11
N THR A 123 21.56 9.83 12.27
CA THR A 123 21.07 9.26 13.53
C THR A 123 19.55 9.12 13.44
N LEU A 124 19.06 7.92 13.75
CA LEU A 124 17.62 7.69 13.81
C LEU A 124 16.98 8.60 14.86
N PRO A 125 15.91 9.31 14.52
CA PRO A 125 15.14 10.06 15.50
C PRO A 125 14.66 9.15 16.64
N ASP A 126 14.59 9.67 17.85
CA ASP A 126 14.28 8.86 19.04
C ASP A 126 12.84 8.30 19.00
N ASP A 127 11.92 8.99 18.37
CA ASP A 127 10.54 8.56 18.15
C ASP A 127 10.40 7.38 17.20
N VAL A 128 11.40 7.13 16.32
CA VAL A 128 11.42 5.96 15.39
C VAL A 128 12.07 4.73 16.01
N ARG A 129 12.93 4.88 17.02
CA ARG A 129 13.64 3.74 17.66
C ARG A 129 12.75 2.61 18.16
N PRO A 130 11.58 2.88 18.79
CA PRO A 130 10.69 1.82 19.25
C PRO A 130 10.21 0.90 18.11
N PHE A 131 10.11 1.42 16.87
CA PHE A 131 9.68 0.64 15.71
C PHE A 131 10.73 -0.32 15.18
N LEU A 132 11.95 -0.27 15.68
CA LEU A 132 13.00 -1.27 15.38
C LEU A 132 12.87 -2.53 16.24
N ALA A 133 12.10 -2.48 17.31
CA ALA A 133 11.91 -3.62 18.20
C ALA A 133 11.17 -4.76 17.49
N PRO A 134 11.53 -6.04 17.77
CA PRO A 134 10.77 -7.18 17.30
C PRO A 134 9.33 -7.14 17.81
N THR A 135 8.40 -7.65 16.99
CA THR A 135 7.00 -7.83 17.38
C THR A 135 6.57 -9.27 17.13
N LEU A 136 5.34 -9.63 17.48
CA LEU A 136 4.78 -10.96 17.23
C LEU A 136 4.86 -11.36 15.75
N HIS A 137 4.59 -10.42 14.83
CA HIS A 137 4.59 -10.67 13.39
C HIS A 137 5.93 -10.37 12.73
N VAL A 138 6.75 -9.49 13.31
CA VAL A 138 8.03 -9.03 12.75
C VAL A 138 9.15 -9.46 13.69
N GLN A 139 9.60 -10.71 13.58
CA GLN A 139 10.59 -11.30 14.49
C GLN A 139 12.03 -10.97 14.08
N ALA A 140 12.37 -9.67 13.94
CA ALA A 140 13.69 -9.20 13.53
C ALA A 140 14.83 -9.70 14.42
N GLY A 141 14.54 -10.03 15.69
CA GLY A 141 15.53 -10.60 16.63
C GLY A 141 15.82 -12.08 16.45
N HIS A 142 15.04 -12.82 15.65
CA HIS A 142 15.17 -14.27 15.52
C HIS A 142 16.42 -14.68 14.76
N ALA A 143 17.07 -15.78 15.18
CA ALA A 143 18.34 -16.23 14.61
C ALA A 143 18.26 -16.49 13.10
N GLU A 144 17.21 -17.14 12.62
CA GLU A 144 17.01 -17.42 11.20
C GLU A 144 16.86 -16.14 10.35
N ILE A 145 16.11 -15.15 10.86
CA ILE A 145 15.95 -13.84 10.20
C ILE A 145 17.30 -13.13 10.11
N LYS A 146 18.05 -13.06 11.22
CA LYS A 146 19.38 -12.44 11.26
C LYS A 146 20.37 -13.13 10.33
N THR A 147 20.38 -14.46 10.32
CA THR A 147 21.25 -15.25 9.43
C THR A 147 20.93 -14.94 7.97
N ARG A 148 19.64 -14.96 7.60
CA ARG A 148 19.24 -14.65 6.22
C ARG A 148 19.59 -13.20 5.85
N ALA A 149 19.30 -12.24 6.71
CA ALA A 149 19.66 -10.83 6.48
C ALA A 149 21.15 -10.66 6.29
N GLY A 150 21.99 -11.30 7.12
CA GLY A 150 23.44 -11.28 6.99
C GLY A 150 23.91 -11.82 5.64
N GLN A 151 23.37 -12.97 5.21
CA GLN A 151 23.70 -13.57 3.90
C GLN A 151 23.34 -12.64 2.73
N LEU A 152 22.17 -12.00 2.78
CA LEU A 152 21.71 -11.10 1.72
C LEU A 152 22.48 -9.79 1.65
N THR A 153 23.09 -9.38 2.73
CA THR A 153 23.79 -8.09 2.86
C THR A 153 25.29 -8.22 2.98
N GLU A 154 25.81 -9.41 2.77
CA GLU A 154 27.26 -9.68 2.85
C GLU A 154 28.03 -8.82 1.84
N GLY A 155 29.09 -8.17 2.31
CA GLY A 155 29.93 -7.28 1.49
C GLY A 155 29.28 -5.94 1.12
N LEU A 156 28.09 -5.62 1.65
CA LEU A 156 27.41 -4.35 1.42
C LEU A 156 27.59 -3.45 2.65
N ASP A 157 28.18 -2.27 2.48
CA ASP A 157 28.38 -1.31 3.58
C ASP A 157 27.22 -0.30 3.70
N HIS A 158 26.68 0.15 2.56
CA HIS A 158 25.69 1.21 2.54
C HIS A 158 24.30 0.70 2.89
N PRO A 159 23.57 1.30 3.87
CA PRO A 159 22.25 0.85 4.31
C PRO A 159 21.22 0.72 3.19
N ALA A 160 21.20 1.67 2.24
CA ALA A 160 20.28 1.61 1.11
C ALA A 160 20.61 0.44 0.14
N ALA A 161 21.90 0.07 -0.01
CA ALA A 161 22.28 -1.10 -0.79
C ALA A 161 21.80 -2.39 -0.11
N LYS A 162 21.94 -2.48 1.21
CA LYS A 162 21.40 -3.60 2.03
C LYS A 162 19.90 -3.73 1.87
N ALA A 163 19.17 -2.62 2.06
CA ALA A 163 17.71 -2.61 1.91
C ALA A 163 17.27 -3.01 0.49
N LYS A 164 18.00 -2.56 -0.54
CA LYS A 164 17.73 -2.93 -1.94
C LYS A 164 17.98 -4.42 -2.19
N ALA A 165 19.04 -4.99 -1.66
CA ALA A 165 19.34 -6.41 -1.80
C ALA A 165 18.23 -7.26 -1.14
N ILE A 166 17.82 -6.92 0.07
CA ILE A 166 16.70 -7.58 0.76
C ILE A 166 15.40 -7.44 -0.05
N PHE A 167 15.09 -6.24 -0.55
CA PHE A 167 13.89 -5.98 -1.36
C PHE A 167 13.84 -6.87 -2.60
N HIS A 168 14.93 -6.93 -3.37
CA HIS A 168 15.00 -7.76 -4.57
C HIS A 168 14.83 -9.23 -4.24
N TRP A 169 15.51 -9.71 -3.21
CA TRP A 169 15.40 -11.10 -2.79
C TRP A 169 13.96 -11.47 -2.39
N VAL A 170 13.31 -10.65 -1.55
CA VAL A 170 11.90 -10.89 -1.17
C VAL A 170 10.99 -10.86 -2.38
N TYR A 171 11.20 -9.91 -3.29
CA TYR A 171 10.38 -9.77 -4.49
C TYR A 171 10.53 -10.96 -5.47
N GLU A 172 11.75 -11.48 -5.63
CA GLU A 172 12.07 -12.53 -6.60
C GLU A 172 11.78 -13.92 -6.05
N GLU A 173 12.08 -14.18 -4.78
CA GLU A 173 12.04 -15.51 -4.20
C GLU A 173 10.70 -15.87 -3.54
N VAL A 174 9.98 -14.88 -2.99
CA VAL A 174 8.66 -15.16 -2.40
C VAL A 174 7.61 -15.28 -3.51
N ASN A 175 7.00 -16.46 -3.61
CA ASN A 175 5.93 -16.71 -4.58
C ASN A 175 4.70 -15.87 -4.27
N LYS A 176 4.18 -15.18 -5.29
CA LYS A 176 2.99 -14.33 -5.17
C LYS A 176 1.75 -15.20 -5.20
N GLU A 177 1.19 -15.44 -4.03
CA GLU A 177 0.02 -16.29 -3.82
C GLU A 177 -0.91 -15.60 -2.82
N MET A 178 -2.20 -15.55 -3.13
CA MET A 178 -3.17 -14.99 -2.20
C MET A 178 -3.32 -15.92 -0.99
N THR A 179 -3.11 -15.38 0.19
CA THR A 179 -3.22 -16.11 1.45
C THR A 179 -4.26 -15.45 2.37
N VAL A 180 -4.93 -16.26 3.17
CA VAL A 180 -5.88 -15.78 4.18
C VAL A 180 -5.28 -16.09 5.56
N SER A 181 -4.22 -15.37 5.92
CA SER A 181 -3.54 -15.58 7.21
C SER A 181 -3.08 -14.26 7.81
N LEU A 182 -2.81 -14.28 9.12
CA LEU A 182 -2.04 -13.25 9.79
C LEU A 182 -0.57 -13.69 9.76
N PRO A 183 0.23 -13.24 8.79
CA PRO A 183 1.56 -13.79 8.57
C PRO A 183 2.53 -13.37 9.66
N SER A 184 3.46 -14.26 10.00
CA SER A 184 4.68 -13.91 10.71
C SER A 184 5.88 -14.00 9.77
N ALA A 185 6.89 -13.17 9.99
CA ALA A 185 8.08 -13.16 9.15
C ALA A 185 8.80 -14.52 9.11
N LEU A 186 8.78 -15.26 10.21
CA LEU A 186 9.34 -16.62 10.28
C LEU A 186 8.56 -17.63 9.45
N ASP A 187 7.23 -17.56 9.46
CA ASP A 187 6.41 -18.44 8.65
C ASP A 187 6.61 -18.16 7.18
N VAL A 188 6.66 -16.88 6.80
CA VAL A 188 6.95 -16.50 5.42
C VAL A 188 8.33 -16.95 4.98
N LEU A 189 9.36 -16.80 5.82
CA LEU A 189 10.71 -17.28 5.52
C LEU A 189 10.77 -18.80 5.28
N LYS A 190 9.88 -19.57 5.91
CA LYS A 190 9.79 -21.03 5.74
C LYS A 190 8.95 -21.43 4.54
N THR A 191 7.82 -20.76 4.33
CA THR A 191 6.86 -21.13 3.28
C THR A 191 7.22 -20.52 1.92
N MET A 192 7.93 -19.41 1.90
CA MET A 192 8.36 -18.65 0.71
C MET A 192 7.19 -18.34 -0.25
N ARG A 193 6.02 -18.02 0.32
CA ARG A 193 4.82 -17.69 -0.45
C ARG A 193 3.94 -16.72 0.32
N GLY A 194 3.18 -15.91 -0.41
CA GLY A 194 2.23 -14.98 0.16
C GLY A 194 1.91 -13.79 -0.74
N ASP A 195 1.06 -12.92 -0.24
CA ASP A 195 0.67 -11.68 -0.90
C ASP A 195 1.43 -10.46 -0.35
N CYS A 196 0.83 -9.29 -0.43
CA CYS A 196 1.45 -8.05 0.03
C CYS A 196 1.78 -8.04 1.53
N ASN A 197 1.01 -8.74 2.36
CA ASN A 197 1.24 -8.80 3.81
C ASN A 197 2.48 -9.63 4.13
N GLU A 198 2.60 -10.82 3.55
CA GLU A 198 3.73 -11.71 3.72
C GLU A 198 5.03 -11.06 3.24
N HIS A 199 5.02 -10.47 2.04
CA HIS A 199 6.18 -9.75 1.53
C HIS A 199 6.60 -8.61 2.46
N THR A 200 5.62 -7.86 2.99
CA THR A 200 5.89 -6.72 3.88
C THR A 200 6.51 -7.17 5.21
N VAL A 201 5.91 -8.15 5.91
CA VAL A 201 6.42 -8.57 7.22
C VAL A 201 7.80 -9.20 7.12
N LEU A 202 8.07 -9.99 6.06
CA LEU A 202 9.39 -10.57 5.84
C LEU A 202 10.44 -9.50 5.51
N PHE A 203 10.13 -8.60 4.58
CA PHE A 203 11.03 -7.49 4.24
C PHE A 203 11.39 -6.65 5.47
N VAL A 204 10.38 -6.24 6.24
CA VAL A 204 10.60 -5.41 7.44
C VAL A 204 11.42 -6.15 8.50
N ALA A 205 11.19 -7.45 8.70
CA ALA A 205 11.96 -8.24 9.66
C ALA A 205 13.44 -8.38 9.26
N LEU A 206 13.72 -8.58 7.98
CA LEU A 206 15.09 -8.67 7.44
C LEU A 206 15.82 -7.33 7.43
N ALA A 207 15.08 -6.22 7.26
CA ALA A 207 15.66 -4.88 7.16
C ALA A 207 15.94 -4.21 8.52
N ARG A 208 15.29 -4.64 9.61
CA ARG A 208 15.51 -4.17 10.99
C ARG A 208 16.74 -4.79 11.62
#